data_7aaf20ed8b6db3ee19b0c2057c771ca6
#
_entry.id   7aaf20ed8b6db3ee19b0c2057c771ca6
#
_cell.length_a   1.000
_cell.length_b   1.000
_cell.length_c   1.000
_cell.angle_alpha   90.00
_cell.angle_beta   90.00
_cell.angle_gamma   90.00
#
_symmetry.space_group_name_H-M   'P 1'
#
loop_
_entity.id
_entity.type
_entity.pdbx_description
1 polymer ?
#
loop_
_entity_poly.entity_id
_entity_poly.type
_entity_poly.pdbx_seq_one_letter_code
_entity_poly.pdbx_strand_id
1 'polypeptide(L)'
;MKPILTFMLTALLTTPLMATAEGLKFKRHDEPNGMDDYTGQITVSGEYNYSFDDEAMGPMVCFTADKASAKLIPRKKGDERSPWFCFRNQATALKTFKIPKKPAKGYCEYRGKATVTVNQYSVYREASEGSDMAQLLATKGIKALPPKKCYVGY
;
A
#
# COMPACT_ATOMS: atom_id res chain seq x y z
N MET A 1 -19.57 -54.40 38.73
CA MET A 1 -20.15 -53.07 38.38
C MET A 1 -19.00 -52.09 38.25
N LYS A 2 -18.66 -51.66 37.00
CA LYS A 2 -17.60 -50.69 36.74
C LYS A 2 -18.28 -49.39 36.35
N PRO A 3 -17.94 -48.21 36.91
CA PRO A 3 -18.48 -46.96 36.46
C PRO A 3 -17.74 -46.50 35.20
N ILE A 4 -18.54 -46.12 34.17
CA ILE A 4 -18.08 -45.52 32.93
C ILE A 4 -17.94 -44.02 33.19
N LEU A 5 -16.69 -43.52 33.13
CA LEU A 5 -16.37 -42.09 33.26
C LEU A 5 -16.49 -41.41 31.88
N THR A 6 -17.56 -40.67 31.67
CA THR A 6 -17.79 -39.93 30.43
C THR A 6 -17.00 -38.60 30.47
N PHE A 7 -15.93 -38.54 29.70
CA PHE A 7 -15.19 -37.27 29.48
C PHE A 7 -15.96 -36.39 28.51
N MET A 8 -16.53 -35.28 29.01
CA MET A 8 -17.03 -34.18 28.14
C MET A 8 -15.86 -33.35 27.65
N LEU A 9 -15.59 -33.46 26.36
CA LEU A 9 -14.61 -32.63 25.66
C LEU A 9 -15.27 -31.30 25.26
N THR A 10 -15.04 -30.24 26.03
CA THR A 10 -15.48 -28.88 25.71
C THR A 10 -14.52 -28.31 24.67
N ALA A 11 -14.96 -28.24 23.40
CA ALA A 11 -14.27 -27.55 22.31
C ALA A 11 -14.42 -26.05 22.50
N LEU A 12 -13.35 -25.35 22.90
CA LEU A 12 -13.28 -23.89 22.84
C LEU A 12 -13.19 -23.45 21.36
N LEU A 13 -14.28 -22.93 20.84
CA LEU A 13 -14.31 -22.22 19.57
C LEU A 13 -13.63 -20.85 19.74
N THR A 14 -12.34 -20.77 19.38
CA THR A 14 -11.65 -19.50 19.22
C THR A 14 -12.08 -18.88 17.90
N THR A 15 -13.06 -17.97 17.94
CA THR A 15 -13.40 -17.11 16.80
C THR A 15 -12.23 -16.15 16.54
N PRO A 16 -11.65 -16.10 15.33
CA PRO A 16 -10.66 -15.10 15.01
C PRO A 16 -11.33 -13.72 15.04
N LEU A 17 -10.82 -12.82 15.88
CA LEU A 17 -11.20 -11.42 15.90
C LEU A 17 -10.76 -10.84 14.55
N MET A 18 -11.70 -10.69 13.62
CA MET A 18 -11.47 -9.90 12.40
C MET A 18 -11.33 -8.45 12.83
N ALA A 19 -10.11 -7.95 12.91
CA ALA A 19 -9.83 -6.53 13.06
C ALA A 19 -10.43 -5.82 11.85
N THR A 20 -11.57 -5.17 12.04
CA THR A 20 -12.12 -4.23 11.05
C THR A 20 -11.09 -3.13 10.86
N ALA A 21 -10.62 -2.93 9.62
CA ALA A 21 -9.73 -1.83 9.31
C ALA A 21 -10.45 -0.52 9.68
N GLU A 22 -9.99 0.13 10.76
CA GLU A 22 -10.45 1.48 11.07
C GLU A 22 -10.00 2.38 9.92
N GLY A 23 -10.95 3.08 9.28
CA GLY A 23 -10.66 4.02 8.20
C GLY A 23 -9.69 5.12 8.64
N LEU A 24 -9.16 5.86 7.69
CA LEU A 24 -8.28 7.00 7.94
C LEU A 24 -9.04 8.15 8.61
N LYS A 25 -8.50 8.70 9.70
CA LYS A 25 -9.03 9.85 10.44
C LYS A 25 -8.02 10.98 10.36
N PHE A 26 -8.45 12.18 9.98
CA PHE A 26 -7.60 13.36 9.95
C PHE A 26 -6.93 13.59 11.30
N LYS A 27 -5.63 13.87 11.28
CA LYS A 27 -4.81 14.12 12.46
C LYS A 27 -4.37 15.59 12.56
N ARG A 28 -3.72 16.07 11.50
CA ARG A 28 -3.18 17.44 11.48
C ARG A 28 -2.79 17.88 10.06
N HIS A 29 -2.60 19.18 9.91
CA HIS A 29 -1.85 19.75 8.78
C HIS A 29 -0.35 19.73 9.11
N ASP A 30 0.45 19.17 8.22
CA ASP A 30 1.92 19.26 8.28
C ASP A 30 2.37 20.36 7.32
N GLU A 31 2.36 21.60 7.81
CA GLU A 31 2.65 22.80 7.00
C GLU A 31 4.04 22.76 6.35
N PRO A 32 5.13 22.37 7.04
CA PRO A 32 6.46 22.33 6.44
C PRO A 32 6.55 21.39 5.21
N ASN A 33 5.77 20.32 5.22
CA ASN A 33 5.80 19.31 4.14
C ASN A 33 4.62 19.42 3.17
N GLY A 34 3.72 20.37 3.37
CA GLY A 34 2.53 20.53 2.52
C GLY A 34 1.58 19.34 2.54
N MET A 35 1.51 18.61 3.66
CA MET A 35 0.73 17.37 3.77
C MET A 35 -0.38 17.47 4.81
N ASP A 36 -1.43 16.70 4.59
CA ASP A 36 -2.47 16.42 5.57
C ASP A 36 -2.26 15.00 6.11
N ASP A 37 -1.91 14.88 7.39
CA ASP A 37 -1.64 13.60 8.05
C ASP A 37 -2.91 12.95 8.57
N TYR A 38 -2.98 11.62 8.45
CA TYR A 38 -4.08 10.79 8.92
C TYR A 38 -3.59 9.68 9.85
N THR A 39 -4.38 9.37 10.87
CA THR A 39 -4.24 8.18 11.72
C THR A 39 -5.17 7.08 11.25
N GLY A 40 -4.97 5.87 11.81
CA GLY A 40 -5.73 4.68 11.43
C GLY A 40 -5.03 3.89 10.33
N GLN A 41 -5.73 2.90 9.80
CA GLN A 41 -5.22 2.05 8.73
C GLN A 41 -6.31 1.75 7.71
N ILE A 42 -5.92 1.53 6.47
CA ILE A 42 -6.78 1.06 5.39
C ILE A 42 -6.14 -0.11 4.65
N THR A 43 -7.00 -0.92 4.06
CA THR A 43 -6.60 -1.98 3.15
C THR A 43 -7.13 -1.65 1.77
N VAL A 44 -6.24 -1.53 0.80
CA VAL A 44 -6.57 -1.13 -0.58
C VAL A 44 -5.98 -2.10 -1.59
N SER A 45 -6.72 -2.36 -2.64
CA SER A 45 -6.27 -3.14 -3.79
C SER A 45 -5.85 -2.23 -4.94
N GLY A 46 -4.92 -2.68 -5.77
CA GLY A 46 -4.44 -1.87 -6.89
C GLY A 46 -3.16 -2.39 -7.49
N GLU A 47 -2.36 -1.48 -8.04
CA GLU A 47 -1.10 -1.79 -8.72
C GLU A 47 0.07 -1.10 -8.04
N TYR A 48 1.13 -1.86 -7.78
CA TYR A 48 2.42 -1.28 -7.40
C TYR A 48 3.30 -1.10 -8.63
N ASN A 49 4.16 -0.09 -8.59
CA ASN A 49 5.19 0.15 -9.59
C ASN A 49 6.48 0.65 -8.93
N TYR A 50 7.59 0.42 -9.61
CA TYR A 50 8.90 0.92 -9.27
C TYR A 50 9.68 1.15 -10.57
N SER A 51 10.18 2.36 -10.77
CA SER A 51 11.01 2.71 -11.91
C SER A 51 12.44 3.01 -11.47
N PHE A 52 13.41 2.45 -12.19
CA PHE A 52 14.83 2.70 -11.95
C PHE A 52 15.31 4.01 -12.56
N ASP A 53 14.56 4.53 -13.52
CA ASP A 53 14.86 5.73 -14.33
C ASP A 53 13.86 6.88 -14.08
N ASP A 54 13.20 6.87 -12.93
CA ASP A 54 12.32 7.98 -12.53
C ASP A 54 13.18 9.17 -12.09
N GLU A 55 13.31 10.14 -12.97
CA GLU A 55 14.11 11.36 -12.72
C GLU A 55 13.36 12.38 -11.84
N ALA A 56 12.03 12.32 -11.83
CA ALA A 56 11.22 13.31 -11.11
C ALA A 56 11.11 12.99 -9.61
N MET A 57 10.81 11.74 -9.26
CA MET A 57 10.57 11.31 -7.88
C MET A 57 11.72 10.52 -7.28
N GLY A 58 12.66 10.08 -8.13
CA GLY A 58 13.63 9.08 -7.76
C GLY A 58 13.03 7.67 -7.66
N PRO A 59 13.87 6.65 -7.46
CA PRO A 59 13.43 5.25 -7.48
C PRO A 59 12.66 4.90 -6.20
N MET A 60 11.34 4.98 -6.24
CA MET A 60 10.42 4.66 -5.15
C MET A 60 9.40 3.60 -5.55
N VAL A 61 9.06 2.70 -4.61
CA VAL A 61 7.89 1.83 -4.77
C VAL A 61 6.66 2.64 -4.46
N CYS A 62 5.79 2.81 -5.45
CA CYS A 62 4.52 3.50 -5.33
C CYS A 62 3.35 2.55 -5.61
N PHE A 63 2.15 2.98 -5.26
CA PHE A 63 0.93 2.18 -5.36
C PHE A 63 -0.23 3.04 -5.85
N THR A 64 -0.91 2.58 -6.88
CA THR A 64 -2.13 3.22 -7.39
C THR A 64 -3.33 2.36 -6.97
N ALA A 65 -4.22 2.94 -6.16
CA ALA A 65 -5.43 2.26 -5.73
C ALA A 65 -6.41 2.06 -6.90
N ASP A 66 -7.07 0.92 -6.95
CA ASP A 66 -8.16 0.69 -7.90
C ASP A 66 -9.38 1.57 -7.57
N LYS A 67 -10.32 1.66 -8.50
CA LYS A 67 -11.50 2.54 -8.38
C LYS A 67 -12.35 2.26 -7.13
N ALA A 68 -12.42 1.01 -6.69
CA ALA A 68 -13.18 0.63 -5.50
C ALA A 68 -12.47 1.07 -4.23
N SER A 69 -11.18 0.81 -4.15
CA SER A 69 -10.31 1.16 -3.01
C SER A 69 -10.00 2.65 -2.92
N ALA A 70 -10.01 3.37 -4.03
CA ALA A 70 -9.80 4.81 -4.10
C ALA A 70 -10.73 5.60 -3.17
N LYS A 71 -11.95 5.11 -2.97
CA LYS A 71 -12.94 5.73 -2.09
C LYS A 71 -12.57 5.70 -0.60
N LEU A 72 -11.63 4.85 -0.21
CA LEU A 72 -11.14 4.75 1.18
C LEU A 72 -10.05 5.79 1.48
N ILE A 73 -9.50 6.43 0.45
CA ILE A 73 -8.45 7.42 0.56
C ILE A 73 -9.06 8.81 0.61
N PRO A 74 -8.77 9.59 1.68
CA PRO A 74 -9.33 10.93 1.81
C PRO A 74 -8.90 11.84 0.66
N ARG A 75 -9.85 12.66 0.18
CA ARG A 75 -9.61 13.71 -0.81
C ARG A 75 -10.43 14.94 -0.46
N LYS A 76 -9.91 16.12 -0.71
CA LYS A 76 -10.66 17.38 -0.61
C LYS A 76 -11.74 17.41 -1.69
N LYS A 77 -12.83 18.12 -1.41
CA LYS A 77 -13.87 18.37 -2.43
C LYS A 77 -13.25 19.08 -3.63
N GLY A 78 -13.43 18.51 -4.82
CA GLY A 78 -12.86 19.03 -6.07
C GLY A 78 -11.46 18.52 -6.40
N ASP A 79 -10.84 17.68 -5.55
CA ASP A 79 -9.61 16.99 -5.89
C ASP A 79 -9.93 15.72 -6.69
N GLU A 80 -9.74 15.79 -8.01
CA GLU A 80 -10.02 14.70 -8.95
C GLU A 80 -8.81 13.78 -9.21
N ARG A 81 -7.71 13.98 -8.50
CA ARG A 81 -6.52 13.15 -8.66
C ARG A 81 -6.82 11.71 -8.36
N SER A 82 -6.31 10.83 -9.22
CA SER A 82 -6.31 9.40 -8.94
C SER A 82 -5.48 9.13 -7.68
N PRO A 83 -6.02 8.44 -6.66
CA PRO A 83 -5.26 8.20 -5.44
C PRO A 83 -4.09 7.27 -5.71
N TRP A 84 -2.89 7.82 -5.62
CA TRP A 84 -1.65 7.07 -5.65
C TRP A 84 -0.72 7.59 -4.55
N PHE A 85 0.07 6.70 -4.00
CA PHE A 85 0.99 7.01 -2.91
C PHE A 85 2.27 6.20 -3.02
N CYS A 86 3.35 6.72 -2.46
CA CYS A 86 4.59 5.98 -2.34
C CYS A 86 4.81 5.52 -0.90
N PHE A 87 5.53 4.42 -0.73
CA PHE A 87 5.75 3.89 0.61
C PHE A 87 6.88 4.64 1.32
N ARG A 88 6.68 5.02 2.60
CA ARG A 88 7.73 5.62 3.42
C ARG A 88 8.85 4.62 3.73
N ASN A 89 8.49 3.37 3.99
CA ASN A 89 9.40 2.28 4.32
C ASN A 89 9.86 1.53 3.07
N GLN A 90 10.58 2.22 2.18
CA GLN A 90 11.02 1.71 0.88
C GLN A 90 11.75 0.37 0.95
N ALA A 91 12.65 0.18 1.92
CA ALA A 91 13.37 -1.09 2.09
C ALA A 91 12.41 -2.27 2.31
N THR A 92 11.35 -2.07 3.09
CA THR A 92 10.29 -3.06 3.31
C THR A 92 9.51 -3.31 2.03
N ALA A 93 9.12 -2.26 1.32
CA ALA A 93 8.37 -2.37 0.07
C ALA A 93 9.17 -3.11 -1.02
N LEU A 94 10.42 -2.74 -1.24
CA LEU A 94 11.34 -3.40 -2.20
C LEU A 94 11.44 -4.90 -1.93
N LYS A 95 11.65 -5.27 -0.66
CA LYS A 95 11.73 -6.68 -0.23
C LYS A 95 10.41 -7.41 -0.46
N THR A 96 9.29 -6.79 -0.05
CA THR A 96 7.95 -7.40 -0.11
C THR A 96 7.52 -7.67 -1.55
N PHE A 97 7.71 -6.70 -2.44
CA PHE A 97 7.37 -6.84 -3.86
C PHE A 97 8.47 -7.54 -4.69
N LYS A 98 9.54 -7.97 -4.04
CA LYS A 98 10.68 -8.67 -4.69
C LYS A 98 11.28 -7.87 -5.85
N ILE A 99 11.39 -6.56 -5.69
CA ILE A 99 12.04 -5.68 -6.67
C ILE A 99 13.55 -5.97 -6.66
N PRO A 100 14.18 -6.24 -7.81
CA PRO A 100 15.60 -6.52 -7.86
C PRO A 100 16.43 -5.28 -7.51
N LYS A 101 17.64 -5.47 -6.99
CA LYS A 101 18.57 -4.35 -6.69
C LYS A 101 19.08 -3.63 -7.95
N LYS A 102 19.10 -4.32 -9.08
CA LYS A 102 19.47 -3.79 -10.38
C LYS A 102 18.46 -4.26 -11.42
N PRO A 103 18.12 -3.44 -12.41
CA PRO A 103 17.21 -3.86 -13.45
C PRO A 103 17.82 -4.94 -14.34
N ALA A 104 17.00 -5.83 -14.87
CA ALA A 104 17.42 -6.69 -15.96
C ALA A 104 17.70 -5.84 -17.20
N LYS A 105 18.67 -6.29 -18.04
CA LYS A 105 19.10 -5.53 -19.22
C LYS A 105 17.91 -5.13 -20.10
N GLY A 106 17.74 -3.84 -20.31
CA GLY A 106 16.68 -3.27 -21.15
C GLY A 106 15.32 -3.12 -20.45
N TYR A 107 15.24 -3.37 -19.15
CA TYR A 107 14.01 -3.19 -18.37
C TYR A 107 14.23 -2.18 -17.26
N CYS A 108 13.32 -1.22 -17.11
CA CYS A 108 13.43 -0.15 -16.13
C CYS A 108 12.26 -0.08 -15.14
N GLU A 109 11.08 -0.59 -15.49
CA GLU A 109 9.92 -0.56 -14.60
C GLU A 109 9.47 -1.96 -14.19
N TYR A 110 9.34 -2.15 -12.88
CA TYR A 110 8.78 -3.35 -12.24
C TYR A 110 7.42 -3.01 -11.64
N ARG A 111 6.43 -3.86 -11.88
CA ARG A 111 5.05 -3.61 -11.49
C ARG A 111 4.28 -4.88 -11.21
N GLY A 112 3.14 -4.73 -10.58
CA GLY A 112 2.23 -5.85 -10.32
C GLY A 112 1.00 -5.43 -9.57
N LYS A 113 0.13 -6.39 -9.29
CA LYS A 113 -1.09 -6.20 -8.50
C LYS A 113 -0.91 -6.73 -7.10
N ALA A 114 -1.55 -6.08 -6.14
CA ALA A 114 -1.58 -6.52 -4.75
C ALA A 114 -2.76 -5.90 -4.01
N THR A 115 -3.06 -6.45 -2.83
CA THR A 115 -3.81 -5.76 -1.80
C THR A 115 -2.84 -5.41 -0.68
N VAL A 116 -2.80 -4.14 -0.29
CA VAL A 116 -1.87 -3.63 0.73
C VAL A 116 -2.65 -3.07 1.91
N THR A 117 -2.14 -3.28 3.12
CA THR A 117 -2.60 -2.59 4.32
C THR A 117 -1.57 -1.53 4.67
N VAL A 118 -2.02 -0.29 4.85
CA VAL A 118 -1.16 0.86 5.12
C VAL A 118 -1.69 1.68 6.29
N ASN A 119 -0.79 2.38 6.97
CA ASN A 119 -1.09 3.41 7.97
C ASN A 119 -0.21 4.64 7.76
N GLN A 120 -0.22 5.59 8.71
CA GLN A 120 0.54 6.85 8.63
C GLN A 120 0.39 7.50 7.25
N TYR A 121 -0.87 7.55 6.77
CA TYR A 121 -1.18 8.10 5.47
C TYR A 121 -1.10 9.62 5.49
N SER A 122 -0.42 10.21 4.51
CA SER A 122 -0.35 11.64 4.32
C SER A 122 -0.75 12.00 2.91
N VAL A 123 -1.73 12.90 2.78
CA VAL A 123 -2.21 13.42 1.49
C VAL A 123 -1.43 14.68 1.16
N TYR A 124 -0.79 14.69 -0.01
CA TYR A 124 -0.13 15.90 -0.51
C TYR A 124 -1.16 16.94 -0.95
N ARG A 125 -1.04 18.17 -0.45
CA ARG A 125 -2.06 19.22 -0.64
C ARG A 125 -1.99 19.92 -2.00
N GLU A 126 -0.80 20.03 -2.55
CA GLU A 126 -0.56 20.67 -3.82
C GLU A 126 -0.78 19.70 -4.99
N ALA A 127 -1.59 20.08 -5.98
CA ALA A 127 -2.03 19.16 -7.04
C ALA A 127 -0.94 18.75 -8.04
N SER A 128 0.19 19.48 -8.10
CA SER A 128 1.09 19.40 -9.25
C SER A 128 2.43 18.70 -9.03
N GLU A 129 2.90 18.50 -7.81
CA GLU A 129 4.33 18.21 -7.61
C GLU A 129 4.66 17.10 -6.61
N GLY A 130 3.71 16.35 -6.09
CA GLY A 130 4.01 15.34 -5.09
C GLY A 130 3.07 14.16 -5.07
N SER A 131 3.55 13.06 -4.49
CA SER A 131 2.74 11.90 -4.17
C SER A 131 2.26 11.92 -2.74
N ASP A 132 1.11 11.31 -2.49
CA ASP A 132 0.77 10.90 -1.13
C ASP A 132 1.82 9.93 -0.59
N MET A 133 1.89 9.81 0.72
CA MET A 133 2.84 8.92 1.39
C MET A 133 2.10 8.01 2.38
N ALA A 134 2.53 6.75 2.46
CA ALA A 134 1.97 5.81 3.42
C ALA A 134 3.03 4.82 3.92
N GLN A 135 2.83 4.24 5.10
CA GLN A 135 3.68 3.16 5.58
C GLN A 135 3.04 1.81 5.28
N LEU A 136 3.75 0.95 4.57
CA LEU A 136 3.34 -0.43 4.30
C LEU A 136 3.39 -1.27 5.58
N LEU A 137 2.26 -1.90 5.93
CA LEU A 137 2.15 -2.82 7.07
C LEU A 137 2.09 -4.27 6.63
N ALA A 138 1.24 -4.57 5.66
CA ALA A 138 1.01 -5.93 5.18
C ALA A 138 0.61 -5.95 3.71
N THR A 139 0.75 -7.11 3.09
CA THR A 139 0.34 -7.36 1.71
C THR A 139 -0.32 -8.72 1.59
N LYS A 140 -1.20 -8.86 0.60
CA LYS A 140 -1.75 -10.15 0.18
C LYS A 140 -1.99 -10.16 -1.33
N GLY A 141 -2.04 -11.34 -1.93
CA GLY A 141 -2.39 -11.50 -3.34
C GLY A 141 -1.41 -10.84 -4.31
N ILE A 142 -0.11 -10.78 -3.96
CA ILE A 142 0.90 -10.18 -4.83
C ILE A 142 0.99 -10.99 -6.13
N LYS A 143 0.78 -10.30 -7.25
CA LYS A 143 0.91 -10.86 -8.60
C LYS A 143 1.80 -9.93 -9.42
N ALA A 144 3.06 -10.32 -9.59
CA ALA A 144 3.98 -9.61 -10.48
C ALA A 144 3.46 -9.64 -11.92
N LEU A 145 3.60 -8.53 -12.61
CA LEU A 145 3.35 -8.38 -14.04
C LEU A 145 4.70 -8.32 -14.77
N PRO A 146 4.74 -8.59 -16.08
CA PRO A 146 5.96 -8.42 -16.85
C PRO A 146 6.53 -7.02 -16.69
N PRO A 147 7.86 -6.90 -16.48
CA PRO A 147 8.51 -5.60 -16.37
C PRO A 147 8.41 -4.85 -17.70
N LYS A 148 8.43 -3.52 -17.65
CA LYS A 148 8.45 -2.70 -18.85
C LYS A 148 9.89 -2.38 -19.27
N LYS A 149 10.09 -2.29 -20.57
CA LYS A 149 11.37 -1.85 -21.16
C LYS A 149 11.67 -0.41 -20.76
N CYS A 150 12.96 -0.09 -20.69
CA CYS A 150 13.41 1.29 -20.56
C CYS A 150 12.87 2.14 -21.71
N TYR A 151 12.48 3.37 -21.40
CA TYR A 151 12.17 4.34 -22.44
C TYR A 151 13.48 4.73 -23.14
N VAL A 152 13.62 4.37 -24.40
CA VAL A 152 14.72 4.84 -25.22
C VAL A 152 14.23 6.15 -25.85
N GLY A 153 14.56 7.28 -25.22
CA GLY A 153 14.33 8.59 -25.82
C GLY A 153 15.04 8.69 -27.16
N TYR A 154 14.34 9.18 -28.17
CA TYR A 154 14.95 9.52 -29.45
C TYR A 154 15.77 10.79 -29.32
#